data_a1a31ecd1f26c6322d350eb58477ec31
#
_entry.id   a1a31ecd1f26c6322d350eb58477ec31
#
_cell.length_a   1.000
_cell.length_b   1.000
_cell.length_c   1.000
_cell.angle_alpha   90.00
_cell.angle_beta   90.00
_cell.angle_gamma   90.00
#
_symmetry.space_group_name_H-M   'P 1'
#
loop_
_entity.id
_entity.type
_entity.pdbx_description
1 polymer ?
#
loop_
_entity_poly.entity_id
_entity_poly.type
_entity_poly.pdbx_seq_one_letter_code
_entity_poly.pdbx_strand_id
1 'polypeptide(L)'
;MAAGVRRSRVERVTLQRRQVTVPLAGDVQVRVKVLEGPDGGLPRVKPEYDDVVAAARQLGRPPLEVARAAQRGAEEMIANSKE
;
A
#
# COMPACT_ATOMS: atom_id res chain seq x y z
N MET A 1 30.10 9.88 -23.86
CA MET A 1 29.97 9.54 -23.58
C MET A 1 29.41 8.97 -22.76
N ALA A 2 29.13 8.57 -22.86
CA ALA A 2 28.77 7.76 -22.07
C ALA A 2 28.29 8.22 -20.99
N ALA A 3 28.55 8.98 -20.83
CA ALA A 3 28.18 9.53 -19.81
C ALA A 3 26.87 9.24 -19.43
N GLY A 4 26.06 9.46 -20.06
CA GLY A 4 24.81 9.37 -19.63
C GLY A 4 24.41 8.24 -18.97
N VAL A 5 24.93 7.34 -19.22
CA VAL A 5 24.59 6.23 -18.67
C VAL A 5 24.46 6.15 -17.28
N ARG A 6 25.38 6.44 -16.67
CA ARG A 6 25.36 6.23 -15.38
C ARG A 6 24.39 6.89 -14.66
N ARG A 7 24.10 7.95 -14.91
CA ARG A 7 23.29 8.63 -14.12
C ARG A 7 22.02 8.06 -14.00
N SER A 8 21.58 7.47 -14.89
CA SER A 8 20.29 6.99 -14.79
C SER A 8 20.13 5.99 -13.75
N ARG A 9 21.13 5.29 -13.44
CA ARG A 9 20.93 4.32 -12.54
C ARG A 9 20.62 4.80 -11.25
N VAL A 10 21.01 5.82 -10.93
CA VAL A 10 20.76 6.34 -9.66
C VAL A 10 19.32 6.42 -9.42
N GLU A 11 18.58 6.82 -10.37
CA GLU A 11 17.23 6.91 -10.15
C GLU A 11 16.59 5.67 -9.98
N ARG A 12 17.17 4.66 -10.38
CA ARG A 12 16.53 3.46 -10.25
C ARG A 12 16.41 3.06 -8.85
N VAL A 13 16.98 3.70 -7.96
CA VAL A 13 16.88 3.33 -6.59
C VAL A 13 15.61 3.83 -6.03
N THR A 14 14.65 4.06 -6.82
CA THR A 14 13.41 4.58 -6.33
C THR A 14 12.60 3.51 -5.65
N LEU A 15 11.54 3.90 -5.00
CA LEU A 15 10.65 2.99 -4.35
C LEU A 15 9.80 2.26 -5.36
N GLN A 16 9.53 1.02 -5.07
CA GLN A 16 8.63 0.26 -5.91
C GLN A 16 7.23 0.50 -5.40
N ARG A 17 6.30 0.65 -6.31
CA ARG A 17 4.94 0.93 -5.96
C ARG A 17 4.04 -0.18 -6.43
N ARG A 18 3.10 -0.55 -5.63
CA ARG A 18 2.09 -1.49 -6.03
C ARG A 18 0.85 -1.25 -5.20
N GLN A 19 -0.20 -1.91 -5.53
CA GLN A 19 -1.46 -1.70 -4.86
C GLN A 19 -2.05 -3.04 -4.51
N VAL A 20 -2.60 -3.16 -3.35
CA VAL A 20 -3.29 -4.37 -2.95
C VAL A 20 -4.70 -3.98 -2.55
N THR A 21 -5.62 -4.91 -2.66
CA THR A 21 -7.00 -4.67 -2.28
C THR A 21 -7.27 -5.49 -1.03
N VAL A 22 -7.66 -4.82 0.03
CA VAL A 22 -7.87 -5.47 1.31
C VAL A 22 -9.36 -5.64 1.56
N PRO A 23 -9.84 -6.87 1.68
CA PRO A 23 -11.24 -7.07 1.99
C PRO A 23 -11.47 -6.82 3.47
N LEU A 24 -12.54 -6.15 3.78
CA LEU A 24 -12.87 -5.88 5.17
C LEU A 24 -14.04 -6.74 5.62
N ALA A 25 -15.22 -6.33 5.38
CA ALA A 25 -16.38 -7.11 5.79
C ALA A 25 -17.35 -7.20 4.63
N GLY A 26 -17.94 -8.34 4.44
CA GLY A 26 -18.88 -8.52 3.36
C GLY A 26 -18.21 -8.23 2.03
N ASP A 27 -18.80 -7.35 1.25
CA ASP A 27 -18.24 -7.00 -0.04
C ASP A 27 -17.39 -5.75 0.02
N VAL A 28 -17.14 -5.22 1.19
CA VAL A 28 -16.42 -3.98 1.31
C VAL A 28 -14.92 -4.22 1.20
N GLN A 29 -14.28 -3.47 0.32
CA GLN A 29 -12.85 -3.60 0.12
C GLN A 29 -12.21 -2.23 0.07
N VAL A 30 -10.95 -2.13 0.44
CA VAL A 30 -10.22 -0.88 0.42
C VAL A 30 -8.90 -1.11 -0.30
N ARG A 31 -8.58 -0.25 -1.26
CA ARG A 31 -7.32 -0.33 -1.95
C ARG A 31 -6.25 0.34 -1.12
N VAL A 32 -5.09 -0.25 -1.08
CA VAL A 32 -4.00 0.25 -0.27
C VAL A 32 -2.74 0.33 -1.12
N LYS A 33 -2.09 1.47 -1.13
CA LYS A 33 -0.85 1.62 -1.86
C LYS A 33 0.29 1.10 -1.01
N VAL A 34 1.20 0.39 -1.64
CA VAL A 34 2.34 -0.19 -0.96
C VAL A 34 3.60 0.37 -1.57
N LEU A 35 4.45 0.96 -0.76
CA LEU A 35 5.72 1.52 -1.21
C LEU A 35 6.82 0.74 -0.54
N GLU A 36 7.67 0.14 -1.35
CA GLU A 36 8.77 -0.66 -0.81
C GLU A 36 10.08 0.00 -1.14
N GLY A 37 10.92 0.16 -0.17
CA GLY A 37 12.18 0.79 -0.36
C GLY A 37 13.19 -0.12 -1.01
N PRO A 38 14.23 0.44 -1.59
CA PRO A 38 15.23 -0.34 -2.30
C PRO A 38 16.12 -1.15 -1.37
N ASP A 39 16.18 -0.77 -0.13
CA ASP A 39 17.05 -1.49 0.78
C ASP A 39 16.35 -2.63 1.49
N GLY A 40 15.15 -2.91 1.12
CA GLY A 40 14.47 -4.01 1.78
C GLY A 40 13.88 -3.66 3.12
N GLY A 41 13.80 -2.39 3.45
CA GLY A 41 13.22 -2.01 4.71
C GLY A 41 11.74 -2.29 4.73
N LEU A 42 11.11 -2.01 5.84
CA LEU A 42 9.70 -2.27 5.97
C LEU A 42 8.90 -1.44 4.97
N PRO A 43 7.97 -2.05 4.30
CA PRO A 43 7.17 -1.30 3.35
C PRO A 43 6.23 -0.35 4.05
N ARG A 44 5.86 0.69 3.35
CA ARG A 44 4.89 1.64 3.86
C ARG A 44 3.58 1.37 3.16
N VAL A 45 2.50 1.39 3.89
CA VAL A 45 1.19 1.16 3.30
C VAL A 45 0.32 2.35 3.57
N LYS A 46 -0.47 2.72 2.57
CA LYS A 46 -1.34 3.87 2.70
C LYS A 46 -2.67 3.57 2.06
N PRO A 47 -3.74 3.46 2.82
CA PRO A 47 -5.06 3.21 2.24
C PRO A 47 -5.53 4.39 1.41
N GLU A 48 -6.29 4.10 0.36
CA GLU A 48 -6.85 5.15 -0.47
C GLU A 48 -7.97 5.83 0.29
N TYR A 49 -7.87 7.13 0.41
CA TYR A 49 -8.83 7.86 1.23
C TYR A 49 -10.27 7.70 0.76
N ASP A 50 -10.49 7.76 -0.54
CA ASP A 50 -11.85 7.63 -1.04
C ASP A 50 -12.45 6.28 -0.71
N ASP A 51 -11.65 5.23 -0.76
CA ASP A 51 -12.13 3.91 -0.44
C ASP A 51 -12.42 3.79 1.05
N VAL A 52 -11.60 4.42 1.87
CA VAL A 52 -11.80 4.39 3.31
C VAL A 52 -13.12 5.07 3.68
N VAL A 53 -13.39 6.21 3.05
CA VAL A 53 -14.62 6.93 3.35
C VAL A 53 -15.83 6.11 2.92
N ALA A 54 -15.77 5.53 1.74
CA ALA A 54 -16.89 4.73 1.26
C ALA A 54 -17.12 3.51 2.15
N ALA A 55 -16.04 2.85 2.54
CA ALA A 55 -16.15 1.69 3.40
C ALA A 55 -16.71 2.07 4.76
N ALA A 56 -16.28 3.21 5.29
CA ALA A 56 -16.77 3.66 6.58
C ALA A 56 -18.27 3.85 6.55
N ARG A 57 -18.79 4.39 5.45
CA ARG A 57 -20.20 4.57 5.34
C ARG A 57 -20.92 3.24 5.25
N GLN A 58 -20.40 2.33 4.47
CA GLN A 58 -21.06 1.06 4.33
C GLN A 58 -21.03 0.23 5.60
N LEU A 59 -19.94 0.34 6.35
CA LEU A 59 -19.81 -0.45 7.56
C LEU A 59 -20.35 0.25 8.80
N GLY A 60 -20.67 1.53 8.68
CA GLY A 60 -21.13 2.27 9.83
C GLY A 60 -20.07 2.43 10.87
N ARG A 61 -18.82 2.63 10.45
CA ARG A 61 -17.71 2.78 11.36
C ARG A 61 -16.92 4.03 11.09
N PRO A 62 -16.17 4.52 12.07
CA PRO A 62 -15.37 5.74 11.85
C PRO A 62 -14.29 5.49 10.80
N PRO A 63 -14.00 6.47 9.95
CA PRO A 63 -12.98 6.29 8.92
C PRO A 63 -11.62 5.90 9.47
N LEU A 64 -11.24 6.42 10.62
CA LEU A 64 -9.95 6.08 11.18
C LEU A 64 -9.86 4.60 11.51
N GLU A 65 -10.94 4.04 12.01
CA GLU A 65 -10.95 2.63 12.34
C GLU A 65 -10.84 1.80 11.06
N VAL A 66 -11.54 2.22 10.00
CA VAL A 66 -11.48 1.52 8.74
C VAL A 66 -10.08 1.61 8.14
N ALA A 67 -9.46 2.79 8.22
CA ALA A 67 -8.12 2.96 7.69
C ALA A 67 -7.13 2.06 8.39
N ARG A 68 -7.26 1.93 9.71
CA ARG A 68 -6.35 1.07 10.44
C ARG A 68 -6.55 -0.39 10.11
N ALA A 69 -7.80 -0.80 9.93
CA ALA A 69 -8.05 -2.18 9.55
C ALA A 69 -7.49 -2.49 8.18
N ALA A 70 -7.63 -1.56 7.23
CA ALA A 70 -7.09 -1.75 5.91
C ALA A 70 -5.57 -1.80 5.94
N GLN A 71 -4.96 -0.96 6.76
CA GLN A 71 -3.51 -0.96 6.86
C GLN A 71 -3.01 -2.28 7.42
N ARG A 72 -3.63 -2.78 8.48
CA ARG A 72 -3.23 -4.06 9.03
C ARG A 72 -3.41 -5.19 8.04
N GLY A 73 -4.53 -5.17 7.30
CA GLY A 73 -4.76 -6.20 6.31
C GLY A 73 -3.70 -6.18 5.22
N ALA A 74 -3.30 -5.00 4.78
CA ALA A 74 -2.29 -4.90 3.76
C ALA A 74 -0.94 -5.40 4.27
N GLU A 75 -0.62 -5.07 5.51
CA GLU A 75 0.64 -5.53 6.08
C GLU A 75 0.68 -7.04 6.18
N GLU A 76 -0.44 -7.66 6.53
CA GLU A 76 -0.48 -9.10 6.59
C GLU A 76 -0.36 -9.72 5.23
N MET A 77 -0.98 -9.12 4.21
CA MET A 77 -0.87 -9.65 2.87
C MET A 77 0.56 -9.59 2.38
N ILE A 78 1.27 -8.52 2.70
CA ILE A 78 2.65 -8.40 2.30
C ILE A 78 3.50 -9.43 3.01
N ALA A 79 3.29 -9.61 4.29
CA ALA A 79 4.07 -10.58 5.04
C ALA A 79 3.85 -11.98 4.51
N ASN A 80 2.61 -12.32 4.17
CA ASN A 80 2.34 -13.64 3.65
C ASN A 80 2.92 -13.86 2.27
N SER A 81 2.99 -12.83 1.47
CA SER A 81 3.48 -13.01 0.12
C SER A 81 4.98 -13.10 0.05
N LYS A 82 5.66 -12.87 1.13
CA LYS A 82 7.09 -12.99 1.12
C LYS A 82 7.54 -14.39 1.26
N GLU A 83 6.69 -15.27 1.45
CA GLU A 83 7.07 -16.65 1.56
C GLU A 83 7.64 -17.20 0.32
#